data_84787db3a4ef208efbaf1cc7c5635509
#
_entry.id   84787db3a4ef208efbaf1cc7c5635509
#
_cell.length_a   1.000
_cell.length_b   1.000
_cell.length_c   1.000
_cell.angle_alpha   90.00
_cell.angle_beta   90.00
_cell.angle_gamma   90.00
#
_symmetry.space_group_name_H-M   'P 1'
#
loop_
_entity.id
_entity.type
_entity.pdbx_description
1 polymer ?
#
loop_
_entity_poly.entity_id
_entity_poly.type
_entity_poly.pdbx_seq_one_letter_code
_entity_poly.pdbx_strand_id
1 'polypeptide(L)'
;MKNTLTILILFLFVSSINAQTAREYLSPVASPQASVSQNVGMTNITIKYSSPGVKGRNIFGDLVPYNELWRAGANSPTIIEFSTDVKIGEKIIRAGDYAI
;
A
#
# COMPACT_ATOMS: atom_id res chain seq x y z
N MET A 1 27.66 -45.25 7.26
CA MET A 1 26.41 -45.04 8.02
C MET A 1 26.38 -43.66 8.72
N LYS A 2 27.45 -43.21 9.36
CA LYS A 2 27.44 -41.87 10.04
C LYS A 2 27.27 -40.69 9.06
N ASN A 3 27.83 -40.76 7.87
CA ASN A 3 27.77 -39.69 6.88
C ASN A 3 26.43 -39.60 6.15
N THR A 4 25.71 -40.72 5.99
CA THR A 4 24.39 -40.74 5.36
C THR A 4 23.33 -40.12 6.26
N LEU A 5 23.42 -40.31 7.57
CA LEU A 5 22.49 -39.71 8.53
C LEU A 5 22.68 -38.17 8.59
N THR A 6 23.92 -37.69 8.53
CA THR A 6 24.24 -36.27 8.54
C THR A 6 23.72 -35.58 7.28
N ILE A 7 23.84 -36.20 6.11
CA ILE A 7 23.33 -35.69 4.84
C ILE A 7 21.79 -35.63 4.86
N LEU A 8 21.12 -36.63 5.44
CA LEU A 8 19.66 -36.64 5.54
C LEU A 8 19.12 -35.53 6.45
N ILE A 9 19.80 -35.24 7.56
CA ILE A 9 19.44 -34.14 8.48
C ILE A 9 19.65 -32.78 7.80
N LEU A 10 20.71 -32.61 7.02
CA LEU A 10 20.99 -31.37 6.27
C LEU A 10 19.92 -31.12 5.21
N PHE A 11 19.43 -32.19 4.54
CA PHE A 11 18.37 -32.09 3.54
C PHE A 11 17.01 -31.68 4.13
N LEU A 12 16.69 -32.12 5.34
CA LEU A 12 15.48 -31.75 6.07
C LEU A 12 15.49 -30.26 6.49
N PHE A 13 16.67 -29.69 6.80
CA PHE A 13 16.80 -28.29 7.17
C PHE A 13 16.59 -27.34 6.00
N VAL A 14 17.03 -27.70 4.79
CA VAL A 14 16.88 -26.88 3.57
C VAL A 14 15.41 -26.77 3.14
N SER A 15 14.60 -27.81 3.39
CA SER A 15 13.18 -27.81 3.04
C SER A 15 12.34 -26.84 3.88
N SER A 16 12.80 -26.48 5.08
CA SER A 16 12.06 -25.61 6.00
C SER A 16 12.15 -24.12 5.59
N ILE A 17 13.19 -23.72 4.88
CA ILE A 17 13.43 -22.32 4.49
C ILE A 17 12.46 -21.87 3.38
N ASN A 18 12.11 -22.76 2.46
CA ASN A 18 11.19 -22.45 1.37
C ASN A 18 9.72 -22.32 1.81
N ALA A 19 9.33 -22.98 2.91
CA ALA A 19 7.96 -22.92 3.41
C ALA A 19 7.60 -21.57 4.05
N GLN A 20 8.57 -20.84 4.60
CA GLN A 20 8.35 -19.54 5.21
C GLN A 20 8.16 -18.43 4.15
N THR A 21 8.94 -18.46 3.07
CA THR A 21 8.83 -17.48 1.98
C THR A 21 7.49 -17.58 1.25
N ALA A 22 6.95 -18.78 1.08
CA ALA A 22 5.66 -19.00 0.45
C ALA A 22 4.47 -18.48 1.29
N ARG A 23 4.58 -18.53 2.63
CA ARG A 23 3.53 -18.04 3.54
C ARG A 23 3.43 -16.52 3.57
N GLU A 24 4.53 -15.82 3.44
CA GLU A 24 4.56 -14.35 3.41
C GLU A 24 3.86 -13.80 2.16
N TYR A 25 4.01 -14.47 1.02
CA TYR A 25 3.34 -14.12 -0.23
C TYR A 25 1.82 -14.36 -0.22
N LEU A 26 1.31 -15.23 0.64
CA LEU A 26 -0.11 -15.58 0.73
C LEU A 26 -0.85 -14.86 1.85
N SER A 27 -0.15 -14.05 2.65
CA SER A 27 -0.79 -13.29 3.73
C SER A 27 -1.43 -12.02 3.17
N PRO A 28 -2.74 -11.78 3.41
CA PRO A 28 -3.39 -10.56 3.01
C PRO A 28 -2.70 -9.33 3.62
N VAL A 29 -2.43 -8.33 2.80
CA VAL A 29 -1.86 -7.06 3.26
C VAL A 29 -2.89 -6.33 4.12
N ALA A 30 -2.47 -5.86 5.30
CA ALA A 30 -3.35 -5.21 6.27
C ALA A 30 -3.99 -3.91 5.73
N SER A 31 -3.30 -3.23 4.83
CA SER A 31 -3.78 -2.01 4.16
C SER A 31 -3.47 -2.14 2.67
N PRO A 32 -4.30 -2.85 1.91
CA PRO A 32 -4.05 -3.09 0.49
C PRO A 32 -3.98 -1.80 -0.29
N GLN A 33 -3.10 -1.78 -1.29
CA GLN A 33 -3.01 -0.68 -2.25
C GLN A 33 -4.20 -0.73 -3.21
N ALA A 34 -4.71 0.45 -3.55
CA ALA A 34 -5.77 0.64 -4.51
C ALA A 34 -5.48 1.88 -5.36
N SER A 35 -6.09 1.94 -6.52
CA SER A 35 -6.07 3.14 -7.35
C SER A 35 -7.42 3.34 -8.04
N VAL A 36 -7.75 4.58 -8.26
CA VAL A 36 -8.89 5.00 -9.09
C VAL A 36 -8.39 5.96 -10.14
N SER A 37 -8.85 5.81 -11.36
CA SER A 37 -8.48 6.68 -12.49
C SER A 37 -9.73 7.13 -13.23
N GLN A 38 -9.76 8.40 -13.62
CA GLN A 38 -10.87 9.02 -14.33
C GLN A 38 -10.34 9.96 -15.40
N ASN A 39 -10.88 9.87 -16.61
CA ASN A 39 -10.66 10.88 -17.64
C ASN A 39 -11.62 12.03 -17.44
N VAL A 40 -11.08 13.24 -17.39
CA VAL A 40 -11.82 14.50 -17.35
C VAL A 40 -11.37 15.33 -18.55
N GLY A 41 -12.18 15.36 -19.60
CA GLY A 41 -11.75 15.88 -20.90
C GLY A 41 -10.56 15.11 -21.44
N MET A 42 -9.45 15.81 -21.68
CA MET A 42 -8.20 15.23 -22.17
C MET A 42 -7.23 14.85 -21.03
N THR A 43 -7.57 15.15 -19.79
CA THR A 43 -6.74 14.88 -18.61
C THR A 43 -7.13 13.54 -17.98
N ASN A 44 -6.17 12.66 -17.78
CA ASN A 44 -6.35 11.52 -16.90
C ASN A 44 -5.94 11.91 -15.46
N ILE A 45 -6.81 11.66 -14.51
CA ILE A 45 -6.56 11.88 -13.08
C ILE A 45 -6.52 10.50 -12.40
N THR A 46 -5.43 10.18 -11.73
CA THR A 46 -5.28 8.92 -11.00
C THR A 46 -4.99 9.21 -9.53
N ILE A 47 -5.70 8.52 -8.63
CA ILE A 47 -5.42 8.55 -7.19
C ILE A 47 -4.94 7.17 -6.77
N LYS A 48 -3.76 7.11 -6.15
CA LYS A 48 -3.13 5.89 -5.61
C LYS A 48 -3.10 6.01 -4.09
N TYR A 49 -3.62 5.02 -3.39
CA TYR A 49 -3.73 5.04 -1.94
C TYR A 49 -3.65 3.63 -1.33
N SER A 50 -3.47 3.55 -0.02
CA SER A 50 -3.63 2.30 0.73
C SER A 50 -4.87 2.40 1.62
N SER A 51 -5.70 1.34 1.60
CA SER A 51 -6.99 1.31 2.27
C SER A 51 -6.89 0.57 3.61
N PRO A 52 -6.79 1.29 4.75
CA PRO A 52 -6.74 0.66 6.07
C PRO A 52 -8.11 0.14 6.49
N GLY A 53 -8.15 -1.04 7.10
CA GLY A 53 -9.36 -1.57 7.72
C GLY A 53 -9.68 -0.90 9.06
N VAL A 54 -10.95 -0.75 9.38
CA VAL A 54 -11.42 -0.20 10.68
C VAL A 54 -11.01 -1.09 11.83
N LYS A 55 -11.13 -2.40 11.69
CA LYS A 55 -10.74 -3.44 12.67
C LYS A 55 -11.30 -3.18 14.08
N GLY A 56 -12.56 -2.78 14.17
CA GLY A 56 -13.23 -2.52 15.44
C GLY A 56 -12.76 -1.28 16.20
N ARG A 57 -11.89 -0.45 15.61
CA ARG A 57 -11.39 0.78 16.24
C ARG A 57 -12.39 1.93 16.11
N ASN A 58 -12.43 2.80 17.11
CA ASN A 58 -13.10 4.09 16.98
C ASN A 58 -12.19 5.02 16.17
N ILE A 59 -12.63 5.45 14.98
CA ILE A 59 -11.82 6.21 14.05
C ILE A 59 -11.94 7.71 14.30
N PHE A 60 -13.14 8.25 14.16
CA PHE A 60 -13.37 9.69 14.24
C PHE A 60 -13.46 10.17 15.68
N GLY A 61 -12.59 11.10 16.06
CA GLY A 61 -12.48 11.65 17.39
C GLY A 61 -11.55 10.87 18.33
N ASP A 62 -10.99 9.73 17.85
CA ASP A 62 -10.03 8.92 18.61
C ASP A 62 -8.78 8.69 17.77
N LEU A 63 -8.74 7.67 16.89
CA LEU A 63 -7.57 7.44 16.01
C LEU A 63 -7.29 8.63 15.10
N VAL A 64 -8.33 9.25 14.57
CA VAL A 64 -8.26 10.49 13.77
C VAL A 64 -8.91 11.61 14.58
N PRO A 65 -8.14 12.45 15.27
CA PRO A 65 -8.66 13.52 16.12
C PRO A 65 -9.39 14.58 15.29
N TYR A 66 -10.38 15.24 15.90
CA TYR A 66 -11.05 16.38 15.25
C TYR A 66 -10.18 17.64 15.29
N ASN A 67 -10.33 18.49 14.30
CA ASN A 67 -9.63 19.78 14.17
C ASN A 67 -8.09 19.69 14.09
N GLU A 68 -7.56 18.53 13.74
CA GLU A 68 -6.13 18.34 13.50
C GLU A 68 -5.87 17.94 12.07
N LEU A 69 -4.69 18.33 11.56
CA LEU A 69 -4.25 17.89 10.23
C LEU A 69 -3.94 16.40 10.26
N TRP A 70 -4.54 15.65 9.34
CA TRP A 70 -4.34 14.21 9.24
C TRP A 70 -4.00 13.80 7.82
N ARG A 71 -3.12 12.80 7.69
CA ARG A 71 -2.76 12.23 6.39
C ARG A 71 -3.91 11.43 5.79
N ALA A 72 -4.06 11.42 4.49
CA ALA A 72 -4.97 10.55 3.76
C ALA A 72 -4.35 9.15 3.60
N GLY A 73 -5.15 8.08 3.84
CA GLY A 73 -4.75 6.68 3.63
C GLY A 73 -3.78 6.13 4.67
N ALA A 74 -3.09 5.05 4.32
CA ALA A 74 -2.14 4.33 5.16
C ALA A 74 -0.84 4.04 4.40
N ASN A 75 0.22 3.62 5.11
CA ASN A 75 1.55 3.30 4.57
C ASN A 75 2.17 4.51 3.84
N SER A 76 2.41 4.39 2.53
CA SER A 76 2.89 5.50 1.71
C SER A 76 1.84 6.62 1.60
N PRO A 77 2.25 7.88 1.36
CA PRO A 77 1.31 8.96 1.12
C PRO A 77 0.33 8.62 -0.02
N THR A 78 -0.90 9.10 0.10
CA THR A 78 -1.84 9.08 -1.02
C THR A 78 -1.35 10.04 -2.09
N ILE A 79 -1.30 9.59 -3.33
CA ILE A 79 -0.80 10.36 -4.48
C ILE A 79 -1.96 10.67 -5.41
N ILE A 80 -2.07 11.92 -5.85
CA ILE A 80 -2.87 12.31 -6.99
C ILE A 80 -1.97 12.66 -8.15
N GLU A 81 -2.24 12.07 -9.31
CA GLU A 81 -1.50 12.24 -10.55
C GLU A 81 -2.38 12.94 -11.59
N PHE A 82 -1.83 13.98 -12.24
CA PHE A 82 -2.46 14.67 -13.36
C PHE A 82 -1.63 14.45 -14.63
N SER A 83 -2.24 13.92 -15.69
CA SER A 83 -1.56 13.69 -16.96
C SER A 83 -1.27 14.98 -17.77
N THR A 84 -1.97 16.05 -17.47
CA THR A 84 -1.79 17.38 -18.07
C THR A 84 -1.90 18.46 -16.99
N ASP A 85 -1.49 19.69 -17.30
CA ASP A 85 -1.73 20.83 -16.42
C ASP A 85 -3.24 20.99 -16.17
N VAL A 86 -3.62 21.24 -14.93
CA VAL A 86 -5.02 21.45 -14.53
C VAL A 86 -5.19 22.77 -13.77
N LYS A 87 -6.39 23.30 -13.76
CA LYS A 87 -6.75 24.48 -12.96
C LYS A 87 -7.68 24.03 -11.82
N ILE A 88 -7.28 24.27 -10.59
CA ILE A 88 -8.09 24.01 -9.39
C ILE A 88 -8.38 25.35 -8.72
N GLY A 89 -9.65 25.78 -8.77
CA GLY A 89 -10.01 27.14 -8.39
C GLY A 89 -9.26 28.15 -9.27
N GLU A 90 -8.47 29.02 -8.65
CA GLU A 90 -7.66 30.04 -9.35
C GLU A 90 -6.19 29.59 -9.59
N LYS A 91 -5.78 28.41 -9.11
CA LYS A 91 -4.41 27.92 -9.18
C LYS A 91 -4.22 26.95 -10.34
N ILE A 92 -3.13 27.15 -11.10
CA ILE A 92 -2.66 26.20 -12.09
C ILE A 92 -1.74 25.19 -11.39
N ILE A 93 -2.08 23.91 -11.55
CA ILE A 93 -1.30 22.78 -11.07
C ILE A 93 -0.71 22.09 -12.30
N ARG A 94 0.61 21.96 -12.34
CA ARG A 94 1.30 21.30 -13.44
C ARG A 94 1.01 19.82 -13.49
N ALA A 95 1.14 19.22 -14.67
CA ALA A 95 1.13 17.77 -14.82
C ALA A 95 2.19 17.12 -13.88
N GLY A 96 1.84 16.02 -13.23
CA GLY A 96 2.74 15.33 -12.31
C GLY A 96 2.01 14.71 -11.12
N ASP A 97 2.81 14.22 -10.16
CA ASP A 97 2.37 13.52 -8.97
C ASP A 97 2.44 14.41 -7.74
N TYR A 98 1.39 14.41 -6.95
CA TYR A 98 1.27 15.21 -5.74
C TYR A 98 0.83 14.37 -4.55
N ALA A 99 1.54 14.48 -3.43
CA ALA A 99 1.12 13.89 -2.17
C ALA A 99 0.00 14.72 -1.52
N ILE A 100 -0.99 14.02 -0.95
CA ILE A 100 -2.14 14.58 -0.25
C ILE A 100 -1.99 14.30 1.26
#